data_e696c31753d1d6db7b171b3245a84c04
#
_entry.id   e696c31753d1d6db7b171b3245a84c04
#
_cell.length_a   1.000
_cell.length_b   1.000
_cell.length_c   1.000
_cell.angle_alpha   90.00
_cell.angle_beta   90.00
_cell.angle_gamma   90.00
#
_symmetry.space_group_name_H-M   'P 1'
#
loop_
_entity.id
_entity.type
_entity.pdbx_description
1 polymer ?
#
loop_
_entity_poly.entity_id
_entity_poly.type
_entity_poly.pdbx_seq_one_letter_code
_entity_poly.pdbx_strand_id
1 'polypeptide(L)'
;MENNAQLIAECTARAKEWLSPAFDEETRKDVQAMLDADDKSALIDAFYQNLEFGTGGLRGIMGAGTNRMNKYIVGMATQGFANYILKAFPGKQSSVVVGHDCRNNGRMFAETVADIFSANGIKVYLFESLRPTPEISFAIRQLKCQAGVNVTASHNPREYNGYKAYWDDGAQVLAPHDKGIIDEVNKVKIGDVKFEGNKDLIIPIGGEMDWDYIQAVKEAMVDQDVILRQKDLNIVYSPMHGTGRVIIPMALRSWGFQNIHVVPEQMVIDGNFPTVVSPNPENAEAMTLGMKLGTKLNADLVIASDPDADRLAIVCRNAKGEWEILNGNQTCMMFCWYIIANKKKLGQLKGNEFLVKTIVTTEVIAEIAKKNGVELMDCYTGFKWIANEIRVNEGKKKYIGGGEESFGFLPFDKVRDKDSPASICLICEIASWARDNGMTLYDLLMNIYKEYGFSKEVTINVVRPGKTGADEIKQMMTDFRQNPPQSLGGSKVCLWKDYKTLEAKDAQGNVTKLDMPDTSNVLQWFCEDGTKVSVRPSGTEPKIKFYTEVKDASFNGAADYERCSKDAEAKIEALKKDLNL
;
A
#
# COMPACT_ATOMS: atom_id res chain seq x y z
N MET A 1 10.86 38.90 -1.06
CA MET A 1 10.35 39.45 0.21
C MET A 1 8.85 39.73 0.16
N GLU A 2 8.31 40.38 -0.85
CA GLU A 2 6.85 40.62 -0.98
C GLU A 2 5.99 39.35 -0.99
N ASN A 3 6.39 38.32 -1.71
CA ASN A 3 5.65 37.04 -1.77
C ASN A 3 5.52 36.34 -0.40
N ASN A 4 6.52 36.49 0.48
CA ASN A 4 6.49 35.87 1.82
C ASN A 4 5.58 36.64 2.78
N ALA A 5 5.55 37.97 2.69
CA ALA A 5 4.67 38.80 3.51
C ALA A 5 3.18 38.60 3.16
N GLN A 6 2.85 38.42 1.88
CA GLN A 6 1.49 38.13 1.43
C GLN A 6 1.05 36.74 1.91
N LEU A 7 1.89 35.71 1.79
CA LEU A 7 1.59 34.34 2.27
C LEU A 7 1.34 34.34 3.79
N ILE A 8 2.18 35.04 4.57
CA ILE A 8 1.98 35.16 6.02
C ILE A 8 0.63 35.82 6.33
N ALA A 9 0.26 36.89 5.60
CA ALA A 9 -1.01 37.58 5.81
C ALA A 9 -2.21 36.67 5.51
N GLU A 10 -2.16 35.87 4.42
CA GLU A 10 -3.19 34.90 4.07
C GLU A 10 -3.31 33.79 5.12
N CYS A 11 -2.19 33.20 5.55
CA CYS A 11 -2.16 32.20 6.62
C CYS A 11 -2.70 32.76 7.94
N THR A 12 -2.32 34.02 8.28
CA THR A 12 -2.82 34.70 9.48
C THR A 12 -4.34 34.89 9.43
N ALA A 13 -4.90 35.25 8.28
CA ALA A 13 -6.34 35.42 8.12
C ALA A 13 -7.07 34.09 8.35
N ARG A 14 -6.62 32.99 7.72
CA ARG A 14 -7.18 31.65 7.91
C ARG A 14 -7.07 31.18 9.37
N ALA A 15 -5.91 31.39 10.01
CA ALA A 15 -5.69 31.00 11.40
C ALA A 15 -6.64 31.73 12.36
N LYS A 16 -6.93 33.02 12.13
CA LYS A 16 -7.87 33.79 12.95
C LYS A 16 -9.30 33.22 12.94
N GLU A 17 -9.74 32.60 11.85
CA GLU A 17 -11.05 31.92 11.78
C GLU A 17 -11.12 30.75 12.80
N TRP A 18 -9.98 30.11 13.08
CA TRP A 18 -9.84 29.00 14.03
C TRP A 18 -9.84 29.44 15.50
N LEU A 19 -9.89 30.72 15.79
CA LEU A 19 -10.07 31.26 17.15
C LEU A 19 -11.56 31.38 17.54
N SER A 20 -12.49 31.07 16.63
CA SER A 20 -13.93 31.14 16.89
C SER A 20 -14.39 30.03 17.87
N PRO A 21 -15.55 30.21 18.53
CA PRO A 21 -16.12 29.20 19.43
C PRO A 21 -16.47 27.84 18.78
N ALA A 22 -16.40 27.73 17.45
CA ALA A 22 -16.58 26.47 16.72
C ALA A 22 -15.42 25.48 16.99
N PHE A 23 -14.30 25.97 17.52
CA PHE A 23 -13.12 25.18 17.84
C PHE A 23 -12.93 25.10 19.37
N ASP A 24 -12.42 23.95 19.87
CA ASP A 24 -12.18 23.78 21.29
C ASP A 24 -11.04 24.70 21.81
N GLU A 25 -10.96 24.76 23.14
CA GLU A 25 -10.01 25.66 23.82
C GLU A 25 -8.55 25.31 23.52
N GLU A 26 -8.22 24.00 23.45
CA GLU A 26 -6.86 23.51 23.18
C GLU A 26 -6.43 23.91 21.74
N THR A 27 -7.28 23.65 20.75
CA THR A 27 -7.06 24.04 19.36
C THR A 27 -6.86 25.57 19.24
N ARG A 28 -7.70 26.36 19.92
CA ARG A 28 -7.57 27.84 19.90
C ARG A 28 -6.26 28.31 20.54
N LYS A 29 -5.80 27.67 21.64
CA LYS A 29 -4.52 27.97 22.26
C LYS A 29 -3.34 27.68 21.33
N ASP A 30 -3.36 26.52 20.66
CA ASP A 30 -2.32 26.14 19.70
C ASP A 30 -2.23 27.12 18.54
N VAL A 31 -3.39 27.50 17.98
CA VAL A 31 -3.45 28.48 16.88
C VAL A 31 -2.97 29.85 17.34
N GLN A 32 -3.38 30.30 18.54
CA GLN A 32 -2.93 31.56 19.10
C GLN A 32 -1.40 31.59 19.30
N ALA A 33 -0.84 30.47 19.80
CA ALA A 33 0.61 30.35 19.95
C ALA A 33 1.37 30.49 18.61
N MET A 34 0.84 29.90 17.52
CA MET A 34 1.42 30.07 16.18
C MET A 34 1.31 31.51 15.66
N LEU A 35 0.20 32.21 15.99
CA LEU A 35 0.00 33.62 15.64
C LEU A 35 0.94 34.56 16.39
N ASP A 36 1.25 34.25 17.66
CA ASP A 36 2.07 35.07 18.52
C ASP A 36 3.59 34.84 18.32
N ALA A 37 3.98 33.67 17.79
CA ALA A 37 5.37 33.31 17.55
C ALA A 37 6.04 34.30 16.56
N ASP A 38 7.30 34.69 16.82
CA ASP A 38 8.09 35.50 15.90
C ASP A 38 8.39 34.75 14.59
N ASP A 39 8.76 33.48 14.70
CA ASP A 39 8.91 32.58 13.54
C ASP A 39 7.54 32.07 13.07
N LYS A 40 7.15 32.49 11.85
CA LYS A 40 5.88 32.14 11.23
C LYS A 40 5.89 30.82 10.46
N SER A 41 6.98 30.04 10.51
CA SER A 41 7.10 28.78 9.76
C SER A 41 5.99 27.79 10.13
N ALA A 42 5.72 27.59 11.43
CA ALA A 42 4.66 26.71 11.89
C ALA A 42 3.26 27.18 11.45
N LEU A 43 3.01 28.49 11.49
CA LEU A 43 1.76 29.09 11.00
C LEU A 43 1.57 28.86 9.50
N ILE A 44 2.61 29.09 8.71
CA ILE A 44 2.57 28.86 7.27
C ILE A 44 2.29 27.39 7.00
N ASP A 45 3.05 26.48 7.58
CA ASP A 45 2.89 25.03 7.38
C ASP A 45 1.50 24.51 7.73
N ALA A 46 0.87 25.10 8.75
CA ALA A 46 -0.46 24.71 9.21
C ALA A 46 -1.60 25.29 8.35
N PHE A 47 -1.39 26.46 7.69
CA PHE A 47 -2.50 27.22 7.09
C PHE A 47 -2.30 27.66 5.63
N TYR A 48 -1.17 27.32 4.95
CA TYR A 48 -0.92 27.77 3.57
C TYR A 48 -1.89 27.17 2.54
N GLN A 49 -2.47 26.02 2.85
CA GLN A 49 -3.48 25.34 2.04
C GLN A 49 -4.45 24.53 2.91
N ASN A 50 -5.45 23.92 2.31
CA ASN A 50 -6.26 22.89 2.94
C ASN A 50 -5.63 21.52 2.71
N LEU A 51 -5.76 20.62 3.68
CA LEU A 51 -5.42 19.21 3.49
C LEU A 51 -6.39 18.62 2.46
N GLU A 52 -5.86 18.22 1.32
CA GLU A 52 -6.67 17.73 0.21
C GLU A 52 -7.22 16.34 0.51
N PHE A 53 -8.51 16.14 0.25
CA PHE A 53 -9.08 14.81 0.12
C PHE A 53 -8.68 14.28 -1.26
N GLY A 54 -7.62 13.46 -1.28
CA GLY A 54 -7.13 12.83 -2.50
C GLY A 54 -8.00 11.64 -2.94
N THR A 55 -7.60 10.98 -4.02
CA THR A 55 -8.34 9.85 -4.62
C THR A 55 -8.49 8.60 -3.75
N GLY A 56 -8.04 8.61 -2.50
CA GLY A 56 -8.15 7.50 -1.54
C GLY A 56 -8.43 7.97 -0.11
N GLY A 57 -8.57 9.29 0.12
CA GLY A 57 -8.79 9.87 1.44
C GLY A 57 -7.82 10.99 1.79
N LEU A 58 -7.56 11.18 3.09
CA LEU A 58 -6.66 12.20 3.63
C LEU A 58 -5.39 11.56 4.20
N ARG A 59 -4.27 12.31 4.17
CA ARG A 59 -3.04 11.96 4.91
C ARG A 59 -2.27 13.24 5.22
N GLY A 60 -1.89 13.42 6.48
CA GLY A 60 -1.15 14.61 6.89
C GLY A 60 -0.57 14.49 8.30
N ILE A 61 0.26 15.47 8.66
CA ILE A 61 0.77 15.63 10.01
C ILE A 61 -0.39 16.04 10.93
N MET A 62 -0.44 15.47 12.13
CA MET A 62 -1.44 15.81 13.14
C MET A 62 -1.17 17.20 13.75
N GLY A 63 -2.22 17.95 14.07
CA GLY A 63 -2.15 19.25 14.73
C GLY A 63 -3.26 20.20 14.35
N ALA A 64 -3.26 21.39 14.90
CA ALA A 64 -4.18 22.46 14.57
C ALA A 64 -3.86 23.08 13.19
N GLY A 65 -4.88 23.37 12.38
CA GLY A 65 -4.73 24.02 11.09
C GLY A 65 -5.44 23.31 9.95
N THR A 66 -5.62 24.05 8.84
CA THR A 66 -6.31 23.55 7.65
C THR A 66 -5.51 22.52 6.88
N ASN A 67 -4.18 22.54 6.98
CA ASN A 67 -3.25 21.59 6.35
C ASN A 67 -2.74 20.54 7.35
N ARG A 68 -3.56 20.15 8.31
CA ARG A 68 -3.24 19.19 9.36
C ARG A 68 -4.36 18.17 9.55
N MET A 69 -3.98 16.96 10.01
CA MET A 69 -4.96 15.98 10.48
C MET A 69 -5.43 16.35 11.89
N ASN A 70 -6.70 16.64 12.02
CA ASN A 70 -7.37 16.91 13.28
C ASN A 70 -8.87 16.57 13.18
N LYS A 71 -9.58 16.60 14.31
CA LYS A 71 -11.01 16.22 14.35
C LYS A 71 -11.91 17.08 13.44
N TYR A 72 -11.52 18.33 13.17
CA TYR A 72 -12.31 19.24 12.33
C TYR A 72 -12.16 18.90 10.84
N ILE A 73 -10.93 18.64 10.40
CA ILE A 73 -10.65 18.21 9.02
C ILE A 73 -11.24 16.81 8.76
N VAL A 74 -11.07 15.87 9.70
CA VAL A 74 -11.73 14.56 9.66
C VAL A 74 -13.26 14.72 9.64
N GLY A 75 -13.77 15.66 10.45
CA GLY A 75 -15.20 15.95 10.50
C GLY A 75 -15.76 16.46 9.19
N MET A 76 -15.13 17.46 8.58
CA MET A 76 -15.56 18.01 7.28
C MET A 76 -15.50 16.94 6.18
N ALA A 77 -14.45 16.13 6.14
CA ALA A 77 -14.30 15.04 5.19
C ALA A 77 -15.42 14.00 5.37
N THR A 78 -15.72 13.61 6.62
CA THR A 78 -16.77 12.63 6.92
C THR A 78 -18.16 13.18 6.61
N GLN A 79 -18.44 14.45 6.89
CA GLN A 79 -19.70 15.07 6.54
C GLN A 79 -19.93 15.09 5.02
N GLY A 80 -18.92 15.45 4.25
CA GLY A 80 -18.97 15.39 2.78
C GLY A 80 -19.18 13.97 2.27
N PHE A 81 -18.47 13.00 2.87
CA PHE A 81 -18.67 11.59 2.51
C PHE A 81 -20.07 11.09 2.86
N ALA A 82 -20.61 11.45 4.02
CA ALA A 82 -21.99 11.14 4.41
C ALA A 82 -22.99 11.72 3.41
N ASN A 83 -22.83 12.98 3.02
CA ASN A 83 -23.67 13.64 2.01
C ASN A 83 -23.65 12.87 0.68
N TYR A 84 -22.46 12.42 0.24
CA TYR A 84 -22.33 11.65 -0.98
C TYR A 84 -23.01 10.27 -0.89
N ILE A 85 -22.82 9.54 0.22
CA ILE A 85 -23.46 8.23 0.44
C ILE A 85 -25.00 8.38 0.36
N LEU A 86 -25.58 9.37 1.03
CA LEU A 86 -27.02 9.60 1.02
C LEU A 86 -27.57 9.95 -0.38
N LYS A 87 -26.75 10.62 -1.21
CA LYS A 87 -27.08 10.89 -2.63
C LYS A 87 -26.96 9.65 -3.51
N ALA A 88 -25.95 8.82 -3.26
CA ALA A 88 -25.71 7.61 -4.05
C ALA A 88 -26.74 6.50 -3.76
N PHE A 89 -27.27 6.45 -2.53
CA PHE A 89 -28.21 5.42 -2.08
C PHE A 89 -29.52 6.03 -1.52
N PRO A 90 -30.30 6.76 -2.33
CA PRO A 90 -31.49 7.47 -1.86
C PRO A 90 -32.56 6.51 -1.32
N GLY A 91 -33.12 6.83 -0.16
CA GLY A 91 -34.21 6.07 0.46
C GLY A 91 -33.80 4.72 1.08
N LYS A 92 -32.52 4.38 1.10
CA LYS A 92 -32.01 3.19 1.79
C LYS A 92 -31.44 3.54 3.16
N GLN A 93 -31.62 2.64 4.13
CA GLN A 93 -30.85 2.68 5.36
C GLN A 93 -29.40 2.29 5.02
N SER A 94 -28.55 3.29 4.82
CA SER A 94 -27.12 3.06 4.55
C SER A 94 -26.37 2.66 5.81
N SER A 95 -25.31 1.89 5.64
CA SER A 95 -24.38 1.50 6.70
C SER A 95 -22.93 1.63 6.27
N VAL A 96 -22.03 1.82 7.24
CA VAL A 96 -20.60 1.96 7.04
C VAL A 96 -19.83 1.15 8.09
N VAL A 97 -18.59 0.74 7.75
CA VAL A 97 -17.64 0.18 8.70
C VAL A 97 -16.61 1.24 9.03
N VAL A 98 -16.22 1.36 10.30
CA VAL A 98 -15.18 2.28 10.76
C VAL A 98 -14.16 1.52 11.60
N GLY A 99 -12.89 1.68 11.25
CA GLY A 99 -11.75 1.13 11.99
C GLY A 99 -10.60 2.13 12.10
N HIS A 100 -9.57 1.73 12.86
CA HIS A 100 -8.36 2.52 13.04
C HIS A 100 -7.14 1.64 13.33
N ASP A 101 -5.94 2.19 13.12
CA ASP A 101 -4.68 1.57 13.51
C ASP A 101 -4.22 2.01 14.93
N CYS A 102 -2.94 1.77 15.24
CA CYS A 102 -2.35 2.04 16.56
C CYS A 102 -1.93 3.50 16.77
N ARG A 103 -2.08 4.38 15.77
CA ARG A 103 -1.56 5.75 15.80
C ARG A 103 -2.22 6.60 16.88
N ASN A 104 -1.46 7.59 17.38
CA ASN A 104 -2.00 8.60 18.27
C ASN A 104 -3.23 9.26 17.63
N ASN A 105 -4.23 9.56 18.44
CA ASN A 105 -5.54 10.09 18.03
C ASN A 105 -6.36 9.16 17.10
N GLY A 106 -5.89 7.96 16.73
CA GLY A 106 -6.61 7.05 15.82
C GLY A 106 -8.00 6.71 16.33
N ARG A 107 -8.13 6.33 17.60
CA ARG A 107 -9.43 6.03 18.24
C ARG A 107 -10.36 7.24 18.25
N MET A 108 -9.87 8.41 18.66
CA MET A 108 -10.65 9.65 18.72
C MET A 108 -11.15 10.07 17.31
N PHE A 109 -10.32 9.95 16.29
CA PHE A 109 -10.74 10.21 14.92
C PHE A 109 -11.78 9.20 14.42
N ALA A 110 -11.63 7.91 14.73
CA ALA A 110 -12.61 6.89 14.37
C ALA A 110 -13.96 7.12 15.06
N GLU A 111 -13.98 7.53 16.32
CA GLU A 111 -15.20 7.92 17.05
C GLU A 111 -15.84 9.18 16.44
N THR A 112 -15.03 10.19 16.07
CA THR A 112 -15.53 11.38 15.34
C THR A 112 -16.20 10.99 14.02
N VAL A 113 -15.59 10.08 13.26
CA VAL A 113 -16.17 9.54 12.01
C VAL A 113 -17.49 8.84 12.28
N ALA A 114 -17.55 8.00 13.31
CA ALA A 114 -18.76 7.26 13.69
C ALA A 114 -19.88 8.21 14.14
N ASP A 115 -19.56 9.21 14.93
CA ASP A 115 -20.52 10.20 15.41
C ASP A 115 -21.14 10.97 14.24
N ILE A 116 -20.36 11.43 13.28
CA ILE A 116 -20.85 12.19 12.13
C ILE A 116 -21.71 11.31 11.20
N PHE A 117 -21.28 10.09 10.86
CA PHE A 117 -22.12 9.22 10.05
C PHE A 117 -23.46 8.93 10.73
N SER A 118 -23.44 8.60 12.02
CA SER A 118 -24.67 8.29 12.77
C SER A 118 -25.58 9.51 12.94
N ALA A 119 -25.03 10.72 13.12
CA ALA A 119 -25.78 11.97 13.14
C ALA A 119 -26.49 12.29 11.80
N ASN A 120 -25.99 11.73 10.70
CA ASN A 120 -26.62 11.82 9.38
C ASN A 120 -27.53 10.62 9.07
N GLY A 121 -27.90 9.79 10.07
CA GLY A 121 -28.81 8.67 9.94
C GLY A 121 -28.18 7.43 9.28
N ILE A 122 -26.86 7.38 9.14
CA ILE A 122 -26.14 6.24 8.59
C ILE A 122 -25.75 5.31 9.74
N LYS A 123 -26.07 4.02 9.63
CA LYS A 123 -25.68 3.00 10.60
C LYS A 123 -24.17 2.77 10.55
N VAL A 124 -23.50 2.70 11.70
CA VAL A 124 -22.07 2.55 11.79
C VAL A 124 -21.72 1.25 12.51
N TYR A 125 -20.92 0.42 11.87
CA TYR A 125 -20.24 -0.69 12.52
C TYR A 125 -18.83 -0.22 12.89
N LEU A 126 -18.61 0.06 14.18
CA LEU A 126 -17.35 0.58 14.72
C LEU A 126 -16.57 -0.54 15.37
N PHE A 127 -15.35 -0.80 14.89
CA PHE A 127 -14.46 -1.74 15.57
C PHE A 127 -14.16 -1.26 17.00
N GLU A 128 -14.29 -2.16 17.98
CA GLU A 128 -14.06 -1.88 19.40
C GLU A 128 -12.60 -1.51 19.72
N SER A 129 -11.67 -1.96 18.89
CA SER A 129 -10.23 -1.69 18.99
C SER A 129 -9.62 -1.64 17.61
N LEU A 130 -8.31 -1.35 17.52
CA LEU A 130 -7.55 -1.33 16.28
C LEU A 130 -7.67 -2.67 15.52
N ARG A 131 -7.82 -2.61 14.19
CA ARG A 131 -7.88 -3.78 13.31
C ARG A 131 -7.11 -3.53 12.01
N PRO A 132 -6.64 -4.63 11.36
CA PRO A 132 -5.96 -4.57 10.06
C PRO A 132 -6.81 -3.91 8.96
N THR A 133 -6.17 -3.15 8.09
CA THR A 133 -6.80 -2.58 6.89
C THR A 133 -7.58 -3.63 6.07
N PRO A 134 -7.05 -4.83 5.77
CA PRO A 134 -7.79 -5.85 5.04
C PRO A 134 -9.04 -6.35 5.76
N GLU A 135 -9.05 -6.36 7.08
CA GLU A 135 -10.24 -6.74 7.85
C GLU A 135 -11.36 -5.70 7.75
N ILE A 136 -11.01 -4.40 7.63
CA ILE A 136 -12.01 -3.35 7.34
C ILE A 136 -12.65 -3.59 5.97
N SER A 137 -11.84 -3.86 4.95
CA SER A 137 -12.31 -4.22 3.60
C SER A 137 -13.22 -5.46 3.63
N PHE A 138 -12.82 -6.50 4.35
CA PHE A 138 -13.62 -7.70 4.55
C PHE A 138 -14.97 -7.41 5.23
N ALA A 139 -14.96 -6.65 6.33
CA ALA A 139 -16.16 -6.31 7.09
C ALA A 139 -17.18 -5.51 6.26
N ILE A 140 -16.73 -4.58 5.40
CA ILE A 140 -17.61 -3.85 4.46
C ILE A 140 -18.39 -4.84 3.60
N ARG A 141 -17.71 -5.83 3.01
CA ARG A 141 -18.31 -6.84 2.14
C ARG A 141 -19.19 -7.82 2.92
N GLN A 142 -18.71 -8.32 4.06
CA GLN A 142 -19.41 -9.30 4.92
C GLN A 142 -20.73 -8.72 5.45
N LEU A 143 -20.71 -7.47 5.90
CA LEU A 143 -21.89 -6.75 6.42
C LEU A 143 -22.70 -6.06 5.33
N LYS A 144 -22.28 -6.13 4.05
CA LYS A 144 -22.92 -5.49 2.90
C LYS A 144 -23.11 -3.97 3.11
N CYS A 145 -22.12 -3.31 3.68
CA CYS A 145 -22.12 -1.88 3.90
C CYS A 145 -21.92 -1.12 2.58
N GLN A 146 -22.39 0.12 2.51
CA GLN A 146 -22.26 0.98 1.34
C GLN A 146 -20.88 1.64 1.26
N ALA A 147 -20.21 1.76 2.41
CA ALA A 147 -18.89 2.38 2.47
C ALA A 147 -18.13 1.96 3.74
N GLY A 148 -16.91 2.42 3.88
CA GLY A 148 -16.13 2.31 5.10
C GLY A 148 -15.02 3.32 5.19
N VAL A 149 -14.48 3.44 6.40
CA VAL A 149 -13.34 4.31 6.71
C VAL A 149 -12.35 3.57 7.58
N ASN A 150 -11.08 3.64 7.22
CA ASN A 150 -9.99 3.24 8.11
C ASN A 150 -9.11 4.46 8.43
N VAL A 151 -8.99 4.77 9.72
CA VAL A 151 -8.14 5.86 10.21
C VAL A 151 -6.73 5.32 10.38
N THR A 152 -5.89 5.62 9.42
CA THR A 152 -4.49 5.14 9.36
C THR A 152 -3.65 5.98 8.41
N ALA A 153 -2.36 6.11 8.71
CA ALA A 153 -1.36 6.60 7.76
C ALA A 153 -0.37 5.49 7.34
N SER A 154 -0.76 4.20 7.46
CA SER A 154 0.05 3.03 7.09
C SER A 154 1.44 3.09 7.76
N HIS A 155 2.51 3.12 6.99
CA HIS A 155 3.90 3.11 7.44
C HIS A 155 4.55 4.50 7.61
N ASN A 156 3.78 5.58 7.51
CA ASN A 156 4.32 6.93 7.70
C ASN A 156 4.85 7.13 9.14
N PRO A 157 5.77 8.08 9.39
CA PRO A 157 6.25 8.44 10.71
C PRO A 157 5.12 8.78 11.70
N ARG A 158 5.44 8.78 13.00
CA ARG A 158 4.48 8.90 14.11
C ARG A 158 3.66 10.19 14.11
N GLU A 159 4.19 11.26 13.50
CA GLU A 159 3.53 12.56 13.41
C GLU A 159 2.32 12.56 12.48
N TYR A 160 2.22 11.55 11.59
CA TYR A 160 1.16 11.44 10.60
C TYR A 160 -0.03 10.63 11.11
N ASN A 161 -1.21 11.01 10.62
CA ASN A 161 -2.39 10.15 10.58
C ASN A 161 -3.09 10.32 9.23
N GLY A 162 -4.13 9.53 8.98
CA GLY A 162 -4.84 9.54 7.71
C GLY A 162 -6.26 9.00 7.82
N TYR A 163 -6.95 9.03 6.70
CA TYR A 163 -8.34 8.64 6.53
C TYR A 163 -8.45 7.95 5.18
N LYS A 164 -8.50 6.62 5.15
CA LYS A 164 -8.73 5.83 3.94
C LYS A 164 -10.23 5.64 3.75
N ALA A 165 -10.76 6.02 2.58
CA ALA A 165 -12.17 5.86 2.23
C ALA A 165 -12.37 4.64 1.32
N TYR A 166 -13.38 3.82 1.63
CA TYR A 166 -13.75 2.58 0.94
C TYR A 166 -15.19 2.65 0.44
N TRP A 167 -15.47 1.93 -0.65
CA TRP A 167 -16.81 1.81 -1.21
C TRP A 167 -17.44 0.44 -0.91
N ASP A 168 -18.61 0.17 -1.47
CA ASP A 168 -19.46 -1.00 -1.18
C ASP A 168 -18.85 -2.35 -1.59
N ASP A 169 -17.87 -2.32 -2.48
CA ASP A 169 -17.09 -3.50 -2.88
C ASP A 169 -15.93 -3.83 -1.92
N GLY A 170 -15.69 -2.99 -0.91
CA GLY A 170 -14.59 -3.11 0.04
C GLY A 170 -13.26 -2.58 -0.47
N ALA A 171 -13.20 -1.99 -1.67
CA ALA A 171 -12.01 -1.34 -2.21
C ALA A 171 -11.94 0.14 -1.84
N GLN A 172 -10.72 0.71 -1.86
CA GLN A 172 -10.57 2.16 -1.79
C GLN A 172 -11.30 2.82 -2.96
N VAL A 173 -11.92 3.96 -2.69
CA VAL A 173 -12.77 4.66 -3.66
C VAL A 173 -12.03 4.98 -4.97
N LEU A 174 -12.73 4.78 -6.08
CA LEU A 174 -12.32 5.11 -7.44
C LEU A 174 -13.41 5.93 -8.14
N ALA A 175 -13.10 6.43 -9.33
CA ALA A 175 -14.07 7.11 -10.17
C ALA A 175 -15.30 6.21 -10.44
N PRO A 176 -16.52 6.78 -10.41
CA PRO A 176 -16.84 8.22 -10.23
C PRO A 176 -16.95 8.65 -8.75
N HIS A 177 -16.81 7.72 -7.80
CA HIS A 177 -17.11 7.94 -6.38
C HIS A 177 -16.09 8.86 -5.70
N ASP A 178 -14.79 8.72 -5.99
CA ASP A 178 -13.74 9.58 -5.45
C ASP A 178 -14.01 11.06 -5.76
N LYS A 179 -14.29 11.39 -7.03
CA LYS A 179 -14.64 12.75 -7.45
C LYS A 179 -15.92 13.23 -6.78
N GLY A 180 -16.96 12.39 -6.73
CA GLY A 180 -18.22 12.75 -6.09
C GLY A 180 -18.08 13.05 -4.60
N ILE A 181 -17.23 12.30 -3.89
CA ILE A 181 -16.91 12.56 -2.48
C ILE A 181 -16.15 13.87 -2.34
N ILE A 182 -15.10 14.10 -3.15
CA ILE A 182 -14.30 15.34 -3.14
C ILE A 182 -15.19 16.56 -3.38
N ASP A 183 -16.10 16.48 -4.35
CA ASP A 183 -17.04 17.57 -4.68
C ASP A 183 -17.99 17.89 -3.50
N GLU A 184 -18.41 16.89 -2.71
CA GLU A 184 -19.22 17.12 -1.51
C GLU A 184 -18.36 17.63 -0.33
N VAL A 185 -17.17 17.10 -0.12
CA VAL A 185 -16.23 17.57 0.93
C VAL A 185 -15.90 19.04 0.74
N ASN A 186 -15.63 19.47 -0.48
CA ASN A 186 -15.28 20.86 -0.80
C ASN A 186 -16.42 21.86 -0.55
N LYS A 187 -17.66 21.40 -0.37
CA LYS A 187 -18.83 22.25 -0.03
C LYS A 187 -19.02 22.43 1.47
N VAL A 188 -18.46 21.53 2.28
CA VAL A 188 -18.67 21.50 3.73
C VAL A 188 -17.92 22.64 4.40
N LYS A 189 -18.63 23.40 5.24
CA LYS A 189 -18.05 24.34 6.20
C LYS A 189 -18.10 23.74 7.60
N ILE A 190 -17.25 24.21 8.50
CA ILE A 190 -17.19 23.67 9.87
C ILE A 190 -18.55 23.70 10.60
N GLY A 191 -19.37 24.73 10.35
CA GLY A 191 -20.71 24.85 10.93
C GLY A 191 -21.75 23.85 10.37
N ASP A 192 -21.45 23.17 9.27
CA ASP A 192 -22.32 22.15 8.67
C ASP A 192 -22.08 20.77 9.24
N VAL A 193 -21.00 20.57 9.98
CA VAL A 193 -20.57 19.27 10.50
C VAL A 193 -21.39 18.91 11.73
N LYS A 194 -22.05 17.76 11.71
CA LYS A 194 -22.86 17.23 12.79
C LYS A 194 -22.01 16.36 13.72
N PHE A 195 -21.35 16.97 14.70
CA PHE A 195 -20.47 16.25 15.63
C PHE A 195 -21.23 15.44 16.70
N GLU A 196 -22.51 15.71 16.94
CA GLU A 196 -23.33 15.03 17.93
C GLU A 196 -23.89 13.73 17.36
N GLY A 197 -23.24 12.60 17.67
CA GLY A 197 -23.59 11.28 17.15
C GLY A 197 -24.88 10.70 17.71
N ASN A 198 -25.58 9.91 16.90
CA ASN A 198 -26.69 9.07 17.33
C ASN A 198 -26.16 7.70 17.78
N LYS A 199 -26.02 7.48 19.09
CA LYS A 199 -25.43 6.27 19.66
C LYS A 199 -26.22 5.00 19.35
N ASP A 200 -27.52 5.08 19.07
CA ASP A 200 -28.38 3.93 18.71
C ASP A 200 -28.01 3.37 17.32
N LEU A 201 -27.34 4.17 16.48
CA LEU A 201 -26.86 3.76 15.16
C LEU A 201 -25.41 3.30 15.15
N ILE A 202 -24.69 3.37 16.30
CA ILE A 202 -23.28 2.94 16.39
C ILE A 202 -23.24 1.55 17.03
N ILE A 203 -22.86 0.56 16.25
CA ILE A 203 -22.82 -0.85 16.67
C ILE A 203 -21.36 -1.27 16.79
N PRO A 204 -20.90 -1.66 17.97
CA PRO A 204 -19.55 -2.20 18.12
C PRO A 204 -19.43 -3.56 17.45
N ILE A 205 -18.29 -3.79 16.79
CA ILE A 205 -17.90 -5.08 16.21
C ILE A 205 -16.47 -5.43 16.65
N GLY A 206 -16.16 -6.73 16.72
CA GLY A 206 -14.87 -7.21 17.22
C GLY A 206 -14.66 -8.71 17.01
N GLY A 207 -14.44 -9.47 18.06
CA GLY A 207 -13.98 -10.85 18.02
C GLY A 207 -14.73 -11.83 17.11
N GLU A 208 -16.03 -11.64 16.90
CA GLU A 208 -16.81 -12.45 15.94
C GLU A 208 -16.38 -12.13 14.50
N MET A 209 -16.21 -10.84 14.17
CA MET A 209 -15.70 -10.41 12.87
C MET A 209 -14.26 -10.86 12.65
N ASP A 210 -13.41 -10.78 13.68
CA ASP A 210 -12.03 -11.28 13.65
C ASP A 210 -12.01 -12.77 13.26
N TRP A 211 -12.91 -13.57 13.85
CA TRP A 211 -13.00 -14.99 13.55
C TRP A 211 -13.46 -15.26 12.12
N ASP A 212 -14.49 -14.58 11.66
CA ASP A 212 -15.00 -14.69 10.28
C ASP A 212 -13.90 -14.33 9.27
N TYR A 213 -13.15 -13.26 9.53
CA TYR A 213 -12.03 -12.86 8.70
C TYR A 213 -10.91 -13.91 8.69
N ILE A 214 -10.52 -14.45 9.85
CA ILE A 214 -9.50 -15.50 9.94
C ILE A 214 -9.95 -16.78 9.18
N GLN A 215 -11.24 -17.14 9.20
CA GLN A 215 -11.75 -18.24 8.39
C GLN A 215 -11.67 -17.92 6.88
N ALA A 216 -11.97 -16.69 6.48
CA ALA A 216 -11.84 -16.25 5.08
C ALA A 216 -10.39 -16.27 4.61
N VAL A 217 -9.43 -15.89 5.44
CA VAL A 217 -7.98 -15.94 5.14
C VAL A 217 -7.52 -17.36 4.76
N LYS A 218 -8.19 -18.40 5.25
CA LYS A 218 -7.88 -19.79 4.86
C LYS A 218 -8.14 -20.10 3.38
N GLU A 219 -8.94 -19.29 2.69
CA GLU A 219 -9.13 -19.47 1.24
C GLU A 219 -7.86 -19.19 0.43
N ALA A 220 -6.88 -18.49 1.02
CA ALA A 220 -5.57 -18.25 0.42
C ALA A 220 -4.65 -19.49 0.47
N MET A 221 -4.94 -20.47 1.32
CA MET A 221 -4.16 -21.71 1.48
C MET A 221 -4.20 -22.54 0.19
N VAL A 222 -3.05 -23.03 -0.23
CA VAL A 222 -2.92 -23.86 -1.45
C VAL A 222 -2.76 -25.34 -1.11
N ASP A 223 -1.89 -25.67 -0.14
CA ASP A 223 -1.57 -27.05 0.26
C ASP A 223 -1.49 -27.18 1.79
N GLN A 224 -2.59 -27.64 2.39
CA GLN A 224 -2.64 -27.86 3.84
C GLN A 224 -1.69 -28.97 4.30
N ASP A 225 -1.48 -30.00 3.49
CA ASP A 225 -0.69 -31.15 3.90
C ASP A 225 0.78 -30.78 4.09
N VAL A 226 1.32 -29.86 3.31
CA VAL A 226 2.69 -29.38 3.48
C VAL A 226 2.85 -28.61 4.79
N ILE A 227 1.85 -27.82 5.17
CA ILE A 227 1.86 -27.11 6.47
C ILE A 227 1.88 -28.11 7.63
N LEU A 228 1.04 -29.14 7.56
CA LEU A 228 0.96 -30.16 8.62
C LEU A 228 2.25 -30.97 8.76
N ARG A 229 2.95 -31.27 7.66
CA ARG A 229 4.27 -31.92 7.70
C ARG A 229 5.36 -31.03 8.29
N GLN A 230 5.24 -29.71 8.11
CA GLN A 230 6.22 -28.69 8.53
C GLN A 230 5.70 -27.74 9.63
N LYS A 231 4.75 -28.22 10.44
CA LYS A 231 4.09 -27.42 11.50
C LYS A 231 5.04 -26.80 12.54
N ASP A 232 6.24 -27.33 12.64
CA ASP A 232 7.33 -26.89 13.51
C ASP A 232 8.23 -25.83 12.86
N LEU A 233 7.90 -25.35 11.66
CA LEU A 233 8.60 -24.24 11.02
C LEU A 233 8.76 -23.10 12.04
N ASN A 234 10.02 -22.66 12.25
CA ASN A 234 10.36 -21.70 13.29
C ASN A 234 10.22 -20.27 12.77
N ILE A 235 9.13 -19.61 13.16
CA ILE A 235 8.70 -18.32 12.64
C ILE A 235 8.92 -17.23 13.69
N VAL A 236 9.58 -16.13 13.34
CA VAL A 236 9.60 -14.90 14.13
C VAL A 236 8.72 -13.86 13.45
N TYR A 237 7.80 -13.25 14.19
CA TYR A 237 6.88 -12.25 13.69
C TYR A 237 6.94 -10.94 14.51
N SER A 238 6.90 -9.79 13.80
CA SER A 238 6.74 -8.46 14.39
C SER A 238 5.56 -7.71 13.76
N PRO A 239 4.64 -7.17 14.56
CA PRO A 239 3.58 -6.27 14.11
C PRO A 239 4.02 -4.79 14.06
N MET A 240 5.26 -4.45 14.39
CA MET A 240 5.75 -3.06 14.49
C MET A 240 4.79 -2.14 15.26
N HIS A 241 4.37 -2.56 16.47
CA HIS A 241 3.38 -1.90 17.34
C HIS A 241 1.93 -1.85 16.79
N GLY A 242 1.69 -2.45 15.61
CA GLY A 242 0.47 -2.29 14.82
C GLY A 242 -0.62 -3.32 15.04
N THR A 243 -1.58 -3.29 14.13
CA THR A 243 -2.86 -4.03 14.17
C THR A 243 -2.70 -5.53 13.96
N GLY A 244 -1.61 -5.97 13.32
CA GLY A 244 -1.34 -7.39 13.06
C GLY A 244 -1.07 -8.22 14.32
N ARG A 245 -0.86 -7.59 15.47
CA ARG A 245 -0.43 -8.25 16.73
C ARG A 245 -1.32 -9.39 17.22
N VAL A 246 -2.62 -9.33 16.96
CA VAL A 246 -3.59 -10.35 17.39
C VAL A 246 -3.94 -11.25 16.21
N ILE A 247 -4.38 -10.66 15.13
CA ILE A 247 -4.93 -11.36 13.97
C ILE A 247 -3.90 -12.30 13.30
N ILE A 248 -2.66 -11.84 13.10
CA ILE A 248 -1.65 -12.64 12.37
C ILE A 248 -1.22 -13.88 13.15
N PRO A 249 -0.86 -13.83 14.45
CA PRO A 249 -0.59 -15.04 15.21
C PRO A 249 -1.79 -16.00 15.29
N MET A 250 -3.02 -15.48 15.36
CA MET A 250 -4.23 -16.30 15.33
C MET A 250 -4.43 -16.97 13.97
N ALA A 251 -4.25 -16.25 12.87
CA ALA A 251 -4.34 -16.77 11.51
C ALA A 251 -3.29 -17.87 11.27
N LEU A 252 -2.03 -17.65 11.63
CA LEU A 252 -0.96 -18.64 11.54
C LEU A 252 -1.31 -19.93 12.32
N ARG A 253 -1.78 -19.79 13.57
CA ARG A 253 -2.21 -20.96 14.37
C ARG A 253 -3.40 -21.68 13.73
N SER A 254 -4.35 -20.94 13.17
CA SER A 254 -5.52 -21.52 12.51
C SER A 254 -5.17 -22.28 11.23
N TRP A 255 -4.03 -21.96 10.60
CA TRP A 255 -3.47 -22.69 9.46
C TRP A 255 -2.72 -23.97 9.89
N GLY A 256 -2.28 -24.05 11.14
CA GLY A 256 -1.61 -25.23 11.69
C GLY A 256 -0.18 -25.01 12.17
N PHE A 257 0.37 -23.80 12.03
CA PHE A 257 1.71 -23.48 12.53
C PHE A 257 1.73 -23.46 14.06
N GLN A 258 2.74 -24.08 14.66
CA GLN A 258 2.85 -24.23 16.12
C GLN A 258 4.00 -23.43 16.74
N ASN A 259 5.09 -23.22 15.99
CA ASN A 259 6.32 -22.61 16.48
C ASN A 259 6.44 -21.15 16.03
N ILE A 260 5.61 -20.29 16.65
CA ILE A 260 5.49 -18.88 16.34
C ILE A 260 6.02 -18.06 17.51
N HIS A 261 7.06 -17.27 17.27
CA HIS A 261 7.66 -16.34 18.23
C HIS A 261 7.39 -14.91 17.79
N VAL A 262 7.02 -14.07 18.75
CA VAL A 262 6.75 -12.66 18.49
C VAL A 262 7.84 -11.79 19.09
N VAL A 263 8.12 -10.63 18.50
CA VAL A 263 9.04 -9.63 19.05
C VAL A 263 8.33 -8.89 20.20
N PRO A 264 8.66 -9.17 21.48
CA PRO A 264 7.85 -8.70 22.61
C PRO A 264 7.72 -7.18 22.67
N GLU A 265 8.80 -6.46 22.40
CA GLU A 265 8.86 -5.00 22.44
C GLU A 265 7.92 -4.37 21.41
N GLN A 266 7.76 -5.01 20.26
CA GLN A 266 6.92 -4.54 19.15
C GLN A 266 5.48 -5.05 19.21
N MET A 267 5.17 -5.96 20.14
CA MET A 267 3.79 -6.37 20.43
C MET A 267 3.01 -5.34 21.28
N VAL A 268 3.70 -4.38 21.87
CA VAL A 268 3.07 -3.29 22.63
C VAL A 268 2.48 -2.28 21.65
N ILE A 269 1.17 -1.95 21.83
CA ILE A 269 0.53 -0.88 21.04
C ILE A 269 1.12 0.45 21.49
N ASP A 270 1.77 1.16 20.57
CA ASP A 270 2.31 2.49 20.82
C ASP A 270 2.38 3.30 19.52
N GLY A 271 1.57 4.35 19.41
CA GLY A 271 1.55 5.25 18.25
C GLY A 271 2.80 6.11 18.08
N ASN A 272 3.72 6.08 19.07
CA ASN A 272 5.03 6.76 18.97
C ASN A 272 6.11 5.89 18.33
N PHE A 273 5.83 4.59 18.10
CA PHE A 273 6.77 3.64 17.48
C PHE A 273 8.18 3.65 18.10
N PRO A 274 8.33 3.44 19.43
CA PRO A 274 9.58 3.71 20.15
C PRO A 274 10.76 2.83 19.74
N THR A 275 10.52 1.75 18.99
CA THR A 275 11.57 0.80 18.58
C THR A 275 12.02 0.98 17.12
N VAL A 276 11.41 1.91 16.38
CA VAL A 276 11.72 2.16 14.97
C VAL A 276 11.59 3.66 14.65
N VAL A 277 12.43 4.17 13.77
CA VAL A 277 12.33 5.57 13.30
C VAL A 277 11.11 5.74 12.39
N SER A 278 10.88 4.76 11.53
CA SER A 278 9.69 4.68 10.69
C SER A 278 9.19 3.23 10.68
N PRO A 279 7.90 2.98 10.95
CA PRO A 279 7.34 1.63 10.99
C PRO A 279 7.10 1.06 9.57
N ASN A 280 8.09 1.22 8.69
CA ASN A 280 8.05 0.75 7.31
C ASN A 280 8.87 -0.54 7.20
N PRO A 281 8.26 -1.69 6.92
CA PRO A 281 8.97 -2.96 6.78
C PRO A 281 9.95 -3.01 5.59
N GLU A 282 9.91 -2.04 4.67
CA GLU A 282 10.92 -1.88 3.62
C GLU A 282 12.30 -1.45 4.19
N ASN A 283 12.30 -0.84 5.38
CA ASN A 283 13.51 -0.34 6.01
C ASN A 283 14.21 -1.44 6.82
N ALA A 284 15.46 -1.73 6.51
CA ALA A 284 16.25 -2.75 7.21
C ALA A 284 16.36 -2.47 8.73
N GLU A 285 16.41 -1.20 9.14
CA GLU A 285 16.43 -0.79 10.54
C GLU A 285 15.18 -1.30 11.29
N ALA A 286 14.01 -1.23 10.68
CA ALA A 286 12.74 -1.68 11.28
C ALA A 286 12.72 -3.20 11.55
N MET A 287 13.50 -3.99 10.79
CA MET A 287 13.60 -5.45 10.92
C MET A 287 14.63 -5.91 11.96
N THR A 288 15.43 -4.98 12.53
CA THR A 288 16.59 -5.31 13.39
C THR A 288 16.23 -6.17 14.59
N LEU A 289 15.16 -5.85 15.32
CA LEU A 289 14.73 -6.62 16.51
C LEU A 289 14.26 -8.03 16.11
N GLY A 290 13.53 -8.14 15.01
CA GLY A 290 13.10 -9.43 14.46
C GLY A 290 14.27 -10.30 14.07
N MET A 291 15.25 -9.77 13.33
CA MET A 291 16.45 -10.51 12.93
C MET A 291 17.30 -10.93 14.13
N LYS A 292 17.43 -10.06 15.16
CA LYS A 292 18.13 -10.39 16.41
C LYS A 292 17.46 -11.54 17.15
N LEU A 293 16.14 -11.50 17.28
CA LEU A 293 15.37 -12.60 17.88
C LEU A 293 15.47 -13.87 17.03
N GLY A 294 15.36 -13.75 15.71
CA GLY A 294 15.51 -14.86 14.77
C GLY A 294 16.87 -15.56 14.86
N THR A 295 17.94 -14.78 15.03
CA THR A 295 19.29 -15.33 15.27
C THR A 295 19.35 -16.09 16.59
N LYS A 296 18.81 -15.52 17.68
CA LYS A 296 18.77 -16.16 19.00
C LYS A 296 18.02 -17.48 19.00
N LEU A 297 16.93 -17.56 18.25
CA LEU A 297 16.05 -18.73 18.20
C LEU A 297 16.38 -19.69 17.05
N ASN A 298 17.37 -19.37 16.24
CA ASN A 298 17.67 -20.07 14.98
C ASN A 298 16.42 -20.23 14.11
N ALA A 299 15.70 -19.12 13.89
CA ALA A 299 14.48 -19.12 13.12
C ALA A 299 14.72 -19.43 11.62
N ASP A 300 13.73 -20.07 10.99
CA ASP A 300 13.73 -20.35 9.55
C ASP A 300 13.43 -19.07 8.76
N LEU A 301 12.55 -18.20 9.30
CA LEU A 301 12.23 -16.91 8.69
C LEU A 301 11.83 -15.86 9.74
N VAL A 302 12.01 -14.60 9.38
CA VAL A 302 11.54 -13.44 10.15
C VAL A 302 10.59 -12.64 9.28
N ILE A 303 9.43 -12.28 9.81
CA ILE A 303 8.38 -11.57 9.09
C ILE A 303 7.93 -10.37 9.91
N ALA A 304 7.60 -9.28 9.24
CA ALA A 304 6.93 -8.15 9.88
C ALA A 304 5.78 -7.62 9.03
N SER A 305 4.78 -7.03 9.68
CA SER A 305 3.75 -6.22 9.03
C SER A 305 3.89 -4.75 9.42
N ASP A 306 3.45 -3.85 8.55
CA ASP A 306 3.34 -2.43 8.89
C ASP A 306 2.16 -2.18 9.87
N PRO A 307 2.01 -0.95 10.42
CA PRO A 307 1.05 -0.70 11.49
C PRO A 307 -0.41 -1.03 11.17
N ASP A 308 -0.86 -0.86 9.95
CA ASP A 308 -2.22 -1.21 9.54
C ASP A 308 -2.31 -2.58 8.83
N ALA A 309 -1.21 -3.35 8.85
CA ALA A 309 -1.09 -4.72 8.39
C ALA A 309 -1.61 -4.95 6.97
N ASP A 310 -1.34 -4.01 6.06
CA ASP A 310 -1.60 -4.18 4.64
C ASP A 310 -0.33 -4.55 3.84
N ARG A 311 0.88 -4.43 4.44
CA ARG A 311 2.17 -4.81 3.87
C ARG A 311 2.91 -5.79 4.76
N LEU A 312 3.86 -6.53 4.14
CA LEU A 312 4.73 -7.46 4.87
C LEU A 312 6.17 -7.36 4.37
N ALA A 313 7.13 -7.53 5.26
CA ALA A 313 8.51 -7.83 4.90
C ALA A 313 8.88 -9.25 5.31
N ILE A 314 9.71 -9.88 4.52
CA ILE A 314 10.19 -11.24 4.69
C ILE A 314 11.70 -11.22 4.73
N VAL A 315 12.28 -11.86 5.73
CA VAL A 315 13.72 -12.03 5.89
C VAL A 315 14.02 -13.51 5.98
N CYS A 316 14.90 -13.99 5.12
CA CYS A 316 15.36 -15.37 5.10
C CYS A 316 16.89 -15.42 5.13
N ARG A 317 17.46 -16.61 5.31
CA ARG A 317 18.90 -16.78 5.25
C ARG A 317 19.35 -16.99 3.83
N ASN A 318 20.37 -16.22 3.40
CA ASN A 318 21.04 -16.41 2.12
C ASN A 318 22.01 -17.61 2.14
N ALA A 319 22.68 -17.86 1.02
CA ALA A 319 23.63 -18.98 0.88
C ALA A 319 24.81 -18.95 1.88
N LYS A 320 25.11 -17.79 2.48
CA LYS A 320 26.16 -17.62 3.50
C LYS A 320 25.62 -17.79 4.93
N GLY A 321 24.30 -18.02 5.09
CA GLY A 321 23.63 -18.08 6.38
C GLY A 321 23.35 -16.70 7.00
N GLU A 322 23.52 -15.62 6.26
CA GLU A 322 23.22 -14.24 6.69
C GLU A 322 21.75 -13.91 6.42
N TRP A 323 21.19 -13.01 7.23
CA TRP A 323 19.84 -12.51 7.00
C TRP A 323 19.78 -11.59 5.78
N GLU A 324 18.86 -11.88 4.88
CA GLU A 324 18.58 -11.10 3.68
C GLU A 324 17.09 -10.75 3.62
N ILE A 325 16.79 -9.47 3.42
CA ILE A 325 15.42 -8.96 3.28
C ILE A 325 15.02 -9.10 1.80
N LEU A 326 13.96 -9.85 1.55
CA LEU A 326 13.39 -9.95 0.21
C LEU A 326 12.66 -8.66 -0.14
N ASN A 327 12.93 -8.08 -1.31
CA ASN A 327 12.21 -6.91 -1.76
C ASN A 327 10.78 -7.26 -2.24
N GLY A 328 9.92 -6.24 -2.43
CA GLY A 328 8.53 -6.45 -2.81
C GLY A 328 8.35 -7.15 -4.16
N ASN A 329 9.24 -6.93 -5.13
CA ASN A 329 9.22 -7.63 -6.41
C ASN A 329 9.53 -9.12 -6.25
N GLN A 330 10.56 -9.45 -5.50
CA GLN A 330 10.93 -10.85 -5.17
C GLN A 330 9.80 -11.56 -4.43
N THR A 331 9.21 -10.89 -3.46
CA THR A 331 8.09 -11.41 -2.68
C THR A 331 6.86 -11.66 -3.55
N CYS A 332 6.45 -10.68 -4.36
CA CYS A 332 5.31 -10.79 -5.26
C CYS A 332 5.51 -11.90 -6.31
N MET A 333 6.69 -11.97 -6.89
CA MET A 333 7.08 -13.02 -7.85
C MET A 333 6.98 -14.42 -7.22
N MET A 334 7.50 -14.59 -5.99
CA MET A 334 7.49 -15.87 -5.28
C MET A 334 6.05 -16.32 -4.96
N PHE A 335 5.18 -15.41 -4.54
CA PHE A 335 3.76 -15.71 -4.35
C PHE A 335 3.09 -16.17 -5.63
N CYS A 336 3.25 -15.40 -6.72
CA CYS A 336 2.65 -15.73 -8.01
C CYS A 336 3.13 -17.09 -8.53
N TRP A 337 4.43 -17.35 -8.43
CA TRP A 337 5.01 -18.63 -8.83
C TRP A 337 4.41 -19.79 -8.02
N TYR A 338 4.41 -19.67 -6.69
CA TYR A 338 3.93 -20.73 -5.81
C TYR A 338 2.45 -21.06 -6.03
N ILE A 339 1.60 -20.04 -6.09
CA ILE A 339 0.18 -20.20 -6.34
C ILE A 339 -0.08 -20.96 -7.65
N ILE A 340 0.58 -20.55 -8.74
CA ILE A 340 0.42 -21.21 -10.04
C ILE A 340 0.95 -22.64 -10.01
N ALA A 341 2.21 -22.83 -9.59
CA ALA A 341 2.89 -24.12 -9.65
C ALA A 341 2.15 -25.19 -8.83
N ASN A 342 1.76 -24.85 -7.59
CA ASN A 342 1.12 -25.81 -6.71
C ASN A 342 -0.37 -26.01 -7.01
N LYS A 343 -1.13 -24.96 -7.37
CA LYS A 343 -2.50 -25.14 -7.85
C LYS A 343 -2.55 -26.01 -9.12
N LYS A 344 -1.58 -25.85 -10.03
CA LYS A 344 -1.45 -26.69 -11.21
C LYS A 344 -1.15 -28.15 -10.84
N LYS A 345 -0.17 -28.37 -9.95
CA LYS A 345 0.20 -29.70 -9.43
C LYS A 345 -0.98 -30.42 -8.75
N LEU A 346 -1.79 -29.66 -8.01
CA LEU A 346 -2.96 -30.17 -7.29
C LEU A 346 -4.24 -30.26 -8.16
N GLY A 347 -4.17 -29.91 -9.45
CA GLY A 347 -5.32 -29.94 -10.36
C GLY A 347 -6.41 -28.91 -10.03
N GLN A 348 -6.04 -27.81 -9.36
CA GLN A 348 -6.96 -26.76 -8.92
C GLN A 348 -7.17 -25.65 -9.97
N LEU A 349 -6.33 -25.60 -11.03
CA LEU A 349 -6.51 -24.64 -12.13
C LEU A 349 -7.52 -25.18 -13.13
N LYS A 350 -8.46 -24.33 -13.55
CA LYS A 350 -9.55 -24.65 -14.50
C LYS A 350 -9.38 -23.96 -15.86
N GLY A 351 -8.36 -23.07 -16.00
CA GLY A 351 -8.05 -22.38 -17.24
C GLY A 351 -8.73 -21.01 -17.40
N ASN A 352 -9.37 -20.50 -16.34
CA ASN A 352 -9.96 -19.16 -16.30
C ASN A 352 -9.39 -18.29 -15.18
N GLU A 353 -8.27 -18.71 -14.60
CA GLU A 353 -7.58 -17.98 -13.55
C GLU A 353 -6.80 -16.81 -14.12
N PHE A 354 -6.72 -15.73 -13.31
CA PHE A 354 -5.89 -14.59 -13.62
C PHE A 354 -5.13 -14.05 -12.41
N LEU A 355 -3.99 -13.44 -12.70
CA LEU A 355 -3.17 -12.64 -11.79
C LEU A 355 -3.27 -11.16 -12.15
N VAL A 356 -2.96 -10.29 -11.20
CA VAL A 356 -2.86 -8.85 -11.43
C VAL A 356 -1.54 -8.33 -10.85
N LYS A 357 -0.80 -7.52 -11.61
CA LYS A 357 0.34 -6.76 -11.11
C LYS A 357 0.26 -5.29 -11.55
N THR A 358 1.01 -4.43 -10.87
CA THR A 358 1.15 -3.06 -11.37
C THR A 358 2.14 -3.00 -12.53
N ILE A 359 1.98 -2.00 -13.41
CA ILE A 359 2.88 -1.78 -14.57
C ILE A 359 4.35 -1.56 -14.16
N VAL A 360 4.63 -1.22 -12.89
CA VAL A 360 5.99 -1.01 -12.38
C VAL A 360 6.55 -2.22 -11.62
N THR A 361 5.72 -3.24 -11.35
CA THR A 361 6.15 -4.50 -10.74
C THR A 361 6.90 -5.35 -11.77
N THR A 362 7.78 -6.23 -11.31
CA THR A 362 8.71 -7.02 -12.14
C THR A 362 8.05 -7.79 -13.27
N GLU A 363 8.69 -7.82 -14.45
CA GLU A 363 8.26 -8.59 -15.61
C GLU A 363 8.53 -10.11 -15.48
N VAL A 364 9.25 -10.56 -14.46
CA VAL A 364 9.41 -12.00 -14.19
C VAL A 364 8.06 -12.66 -13.93
N ILE A 365 7.10 -11.94 -13.32
CA ILE A 365 5.72 -12.44 -13.12
C ILE A 365 5.04 -12.70 -14.47
N ALA A 366 5.29 -11.86 -15.48
CA ALA A 366 4.75 -12.07 -16.82
C ALA A 366 5.32 -13.34 -17.48
N GLU A 367 6.61 -13.61 -17.29
CA GLU A 367 7.22 -14.86 -17.76
C GLU A 367 6.68 -16.10 -17.06
N ILE A 368 6.45 -16.01 -15.73
CA ILE A 368 5.84 -17.08 -14.93
C ILE A 368 4.42 -17.38 -15.45
N ALA A 369 3.59 -16.35 -15.57
CA ALA A 369 2.21 -16.47 -16.02
C ALA A 369 2.14 -17.07 -17.45
N LYS A 370 2.94 -16.51 -18.38
CA LYS A 370 3.02 -16.95 -19.79
C LYS A 370 3.41 -18.42 -19.93
N LYS A 371 4.51 -18.84 -19.26
CA LYS A 371 4.98 -20.23 -19.33
C LYS A 371 3.97 -21.24 -18.76
N ASN A 372 3.11 -20.79 -17.84
CA ASN A 372 2.11 -21.66 -17.20
C ASN A 372 0.70 -21.52 -17.79
N GLY A 373 0.50 -20.65 -18.79
CA GLY A 373 -0.79 -20.46 -19.44
C GLY A 373 -1.84 -19.80 -18.55
N VAL A 374 -1.40 -18.97 -17.58
CA VAL A 374 -2.28 -18.18 -16.69
C VAL A 374 -2.33 -16.75 -17.24
N GLU A 375 -3.52 -16.16 -17.26
CA GLU A 375 -3.69 -14.78 -17.69
C GLU A 375 -3.06 -13.81 -16.67
N LEU A 376 -2.36 -12.80 -17.15
CA LEU A 376 -1.83 -11.70 -16.34
C LEU A 376 -2.42 -10.37 -16.81
N MET A 377 -2.96 -9.60 -15.90
CA MET A 377 -3.46 -8.26 -16.13
C MET A 377 -2.53 -7.22 -15.51
N ASP A 378 -2.16 -6.21 -16.27
CA ASP A 378 -1.42 -5.06 -15.79
C ASP A 378 -2.38 -3.93 -15.38
N CYS A 379 -2.11 -3.26 -14.26
CA CYS A 379 -2.87 -2.11 -13.82
C CYS A 379 -1.94 -0.97 -13.34
N TYR A 380 -2.49 0.20 -13.06
CA TYR A 380 -1.73 1.32 -12.49
C TYR A 380 -1.30 1.03 -11.06
N THR A 381 -0.29 1.79 -10.59
CA THR A 381 0.15 1.76 -9.18
C THR A 381 -0.96 2.22 -8.25
N GLY A 382 -1.08 1.52 -7.13
CA GLY A 382 -2.13 1.71 -6.14
C GLY A 382 -3.12 0.54 -6.15
N PHE A 383 -3.25 -0.11 -4.99
CA PHE A 383 -3.98 -1.37 -4.86
C PHE A 383 -5.45 -1.31 -5.29
N LYS A 384 -6.05 -0.11 -5.26
CA LYS A 384 -7.38 0.16 -5.78
C LYS A 384 -7.56 -0.25 -7.25
N TRP A 385 -6.48 -0.24 -8.04
CA TRP A 385 -6.52 -0.68 -9.43
C TRP A 385 -6.51 -2.21 -9.54
N ILE A 386 -5.76 -2.89 -8.68
CA ILE A 386 -5.84 -4.37 -8.55
C ILE A 386 -7.26 -4.77 -8.14
N ALA A 387 -7.83 -4.08 -7.15
CA ALA A 387 -9.20 -4.31 -6.72
C ALA A 387 -10.22 -4.06 -7.84
N ASN A 388 -10.01 -3.06 -8.69
CA ASN A 388 -10.84 -2.80 -9.87
C ASN A 388 -10.80 -3.96 -10.86
N GLU A 389 -9.62 -4.51 -11.17
CA GLU A 389 -9.51 -5.69 -12.05
C GLU A 389 -10.24 -6.90 -11.47
N ILE A 390 -10.17 -7.09 -10.15
CA ILE A 390 -10.96 -8.15 -9.49
C ILE A 390 -12.46 -7.89 -9.68
N ARG A 391 -12.92 -6.66 -9.43
CA ARG A 391 -14.34 -6.28 -9.52
C ARG A 391 -14.91 -6.47 -10.92
N VAL A 392 -14.22 -6.00 -11.96
CA VAL A 392 -14.73 -6.07 -13.35
C VAL A 392 -14.75 -7.51 -13.90
N ASN A 393 -13.96 -8.41 -13.30
CA ASN A 393 -13.88 -9.81 -13.67
C ASN A 393 -14.67 -10.74 -12.72
N GLU A 394 -15.30 -10.19 -11.67
CA GLU A 394 -16.10 -10.97 -10.71
C GLU A 394 -17.21 -11.76 -11.42
N GLY A 395 -17.31 -13.05 -11.14
CA GLY A 395 -18.26 -13.95 -11.79
C GLY A 395 -17.87 -14.41 -13.21
N LYS A 396 -16.81 -13.84 -13.81
CA LYS A 396 -16.33 -14.19 -15.17
C LYS A 396 -15.04 -15.00 -15.13
N LYS A 397 -14.08 -14.56 -14.35
CA LYS A 397 -12.75 -15.16 -14.17
C LYS A 397 -12.44 -15.36 -12.71
N LYS A 398 -11.49 -16.25 -12.40
CA LYS A 398 -11.09 -16.51 -11.02
C LYS A 398 -9.77 -15.78 -10.71
N TYR A 399 -9.83 -14.78 -9.85
CA TYR A 399 -8.63 -14.17 -9.30
C TYR A 399 -7.89 -15.14 -8.39
N ILE A 400 -6.57 -15.27 -8.56
CA ILE A 400 -5.75 -16.18 -7.77
C ILE A 400 -4.57 -15.49 -7.06
N GLY A 401 -4.32 -14.22 -7.33
CA GLY A 401 -3.30 -13.45 -6.66
C GLY A 401 -2.88 -12.20 -7.42
N GLY A 402 -2.31 -11.24 -6.70
CA GLY A 402 -1.75 -10.04 -7.30
C GLY A 402 -1.14 -9.11 -6.26
N GLY A 403 -0.25 -8.25 -6.71
CA GLY A 403 0.48 -7.38 -5.80
C GLY A 403 1.26 -6.27 -6.46
N GLU A 404 1.94 -5.55 -5.59
CA GLU A 404 2.75 -4.37 -5.90
C GLU A 404 4.21 -4.60 -5.48
N GLU A 405 5.13 -3.91 -6.14
CA GLU A 405 6.55 -3.85 -5.77
C GLU A 405 6.79 -3.26 -4.36
N SER A 406 5.80 -2.57 -3.83
CA SER A 406 5.83 -1.91 -2.53
C SER A 406 5.31 -2.79 -1.38
N PHE A 407 5.66 -4.09 -1.40
CA PHE A 407 5.41 -5.04 -0.30
C PHE A 407 3.94 -5.37 -0.02
N GLY A 408 3.04 -5.08 -0.95
CA GLY A 408 1.62 -5.39 -0.85
C GLY A 408 1.21 -6.55 -1.74
N PHE A 409 0.50 -7.55 -1.20
CA PHE A 409 -0.03 -8.69 -1.93
C PHE A 409 -1.43 -9.07 -1.44
N LEU A 410 -2.25 -9.61 -2.33
CA LEU A 410 -3.56 -10.17 -2.03
C LEU A 410 -3.67 -11.56 -2.66
N PRO A 411 -3.70 -12.65 -1.86
CA PRO A 411 -3.72 -14.02 -2.39
C PRO A 411 -5.13 -14.59 -2.69
N PHE A 412 -6.20 -13.86 -2.39
CA PHE A 412 -7.59 -14.32 -2.52
C PHE A 412 -8.56 -13.16 -2.77
N ASP A 413 -9.85 -13.41 -3.00
CA ASP A 413 -10.79 -12.40 -3.50
C ASP A 413 -11.91 -11.98 -2.52
N LYS A 414 -11.80 -12.30 -1.23
CA LYS A 414 -12.78 -11.84 -0.22
C LYS A 414 -12.50 -10.44 0.29
N VAL A 415 -11.29 -9.96 0.11
CA VAL A 415 -10.78 -8.63 0.45
C VAL A 415 -10.52 -7.86 -0.84
N ARG A 416 -10.48 -6.53 -0.77
CA ARG A 416 -10.22 -5.64 -1.92
C ARG A 416 -9.12 -4.63 -1.62
N ASP A 417 -8.24 -4.96 -0.69
CA ASP A 417 -7.00 -4.24 -0.41
C ASP A 417 -5.89 -5.28 -0.15
N LYS A 418 -4.65 -4.83 -0.05
CA LYS A 418 -3.51 -5.66 0.34
C LYS A 418 -3.80 -6.37 1.65
N ASP A 419 -3.45 -7.64 1.73
CA ASP A 419 -3.74 -8.47 2.90
C ASP A 419 -2.47 -9.11 3.47
N SER A 420 -1.88 -8.44 4.47
CA SER A 420 -0.70 -8.96 5.15
C SER A 420 -1.00 -10.23 5.97
N PRO A 421 -2.08 -10.35 6.74
CA PRO A 421 -2.44 -11.60 7.41
C PRO A 421 -2.48 -12.82 6.50
N ALA A 422 -3.17 -12.72 5.36
CA ALA A 422 -3.24 -13.82 4.39
C ALA A 422 -1.89 -14.08 3.71
N SER A 423 -1.17 -13.02 3.35
CA SER A 423 0.13 -13.12 2.69
C SER A 423 1.20 -13.70 3.62
N ILE A 424 1.17 -13.37 4.92
CA ILE A 424 2.08 -13.95 5.93
C ILE A 424 1.80 -15.45 6.12
N CYS A 425 0.54 -15.84 6.17
CA CYS A 425 0.19 -17.26 6.23
C CYS A 425 0.69 -17.99 4.98
N LEU A 426 0.51 -17.39 3.80
CA LEU A 426 0.95 -18.00 2.53
C LEU A 426 2.48 -18.07 2.42
N ILE A 427 3.24 -17.07 2.87
CA ILE A 427 4.72 -17.18 2.82
C ILE A 427 5.25 -18.25 3.78
N CYS A 428 4.58 -18.46 4.92
CA CYS A 428 4.92 -19.56 5.81
C CYS A 428 4.59 -20.93 5.18
N GLU A 429 3.51 -21.05 4.39
CA GLU A 429 3.24 -22.23 3.57
C GLU A 429 4.33 -22.43 2.51
N ILE A 430 4.74 -21.37 1.81
CA ILE A 430 5.83 -21.42 0.82
C ILE A 430 7.15 -21.87 1.47
N ALA A 431 7.47 -21.36 2.65
CA ALA A 431 8.65 -21.75 3.40
C ALA A 431 8.58 -23.23 3.83
N SER A 432 7.39 -23.69 4.24
CA SER A 432 7.13 -25.09 4.55
C SER A 432 7.31 -25.98 3.32
N TRP A 433 6.80 -25.55 2.18
CA TRP A 433 6.96 -26.24 0.92
C TRP A 433 8.43 -26.32 0.47
N ALA A 434 9.17 -25.23 0.60
CA ALA A 434 10.60 -25.21 0.29
C ALA A 434 11.35 -26.20 1.19
N ARG A 435 11.13 -26.14 2.52
CA ARG A 435 11.73 -27.05 3.49
C ARG A 435 11.38 -28.52 3.23
N ASP A 436 10.14 -28.83 2.87
CA ASP A 436 9.66 -30.17 2.53
C ASP A 436 10.34 -30.73 1.27
N ASN A 437 10.86 -29.86 0.41
CA ASN A 437 11.65 -30.18 -0.77
C ASN A 437 13.17 -30.02 -0.58
N GLY A 438 13.65 -29.88 0.67
CA GLY A 438 15.06 -29.76 1.02
C GLY A 438 15.71 -28.42 0.63
N MET A 439 14.92 -27.35 0.53
CA MET A 439 15.33 -26.00 0.12
C MET A 439 15.01 -24.95 1.19
N THR A 440 15.74 -23.85 1.16
CA THR A 440 15.38 -22.61 1.85
C THR A 440 14.51 -21.73 0.95
N LEU A 441 13.92 -20.65 1.49
CA LEU A 441 13.27 -19.62 0.67
C LEU A 441 14.24 -18.95 -0.31
N TYR A 442 15.50 -18.79 0.09
CA TYR A 442 16.53 -18.25 -0.79
C TYR A 442 16.83 -19.18 -1.96
N ASP A 443 16.95 -20.49 -1.71
CA ASP A 443 17.16 -21.47 -2.78
C ASP A 443 15.98 -21.47 -3.76
N LEU A 444 14.76 -21.35 -3.24
CA LEU A 444 13.56 -21.24 -4.07
C LEU A 444 13.61 -19.98 -4.96
N LEU A 445 13.98 -18.82 -4.41
CA LEU A 445 14.18 -17.59 -5.17
C LEU A 445 15.20 -17.78 -6.30
N MET A 446 16.34 -18.40 -6.00
CA MET A 446 17.39 -18.68 -7.01
C MET A 446 16.88 -19.63 -8.12
N ASN A 447 16.07 -20.61 -7.75
CA ASN A 447 15.46 -21.54 -8.71
C ASN A 447 14.43 -20.83 -9.62
N ILE A 448 13.63 -19.92 -9.07
CA ILE A 448 12.70 -19.10 -9.86
C ILE A 448 13.48 -18.23 -10.87
N TYR A 449 14.51 -17.55 -10.42
CA TYR A 449 15.38 -16.76 -11.32
C TYR A 449 16.05 -17.61 -12.40
N LYS A 450 16.51 -18.81 -12.06
CA LYS A 450 17.10 -19.73 -13.04
C LYS A 450 16.10 -20.17 -14.11
N GLU A 451 14.84 -20.36 -13.73
CA GLU A 451 13.81 -20.85 -14.64
C GLU A 451 13.17 -19.73 -15.50
N TYR A 452 12.96 -18.55 -14.90
CA TYR A 452 12.19 -17.47 -15.52
C TYR A 452 13.01 -16.23 -15.87
N GLY A 453 14.28 -16.19 -15.48
CA GLY A 453 15.21 -15.10 -15.73
C GLY A 453 15.50 -14.28 -14.49
N PHE A 454 16.78 -13.94 -14.30
CA PHE A 454 17.23 -13.03 -13.24
C PHE A 454 16.82 -11.60 -13.58
N SER A 455 16.38 -10.90 -12.55
CA SER A 455 16.00 -9.50 -12.63
C SER A 455 16.38 -8.79 -11.32
N LYS A 456 16.90 -7.57 -11.42
CA LYS A 456 17.17 -6.69 -10.29
C LYS A 456 16.40 -5.38 -10.47
N GLU A 457 15.53 -5.11 -9.51
CA GLU A 457 14.69 -3.93 -9.51
C GLU A 457 15.17 -2.93 -8.46
N VAL A 458 15.21 -1.64 -8.83
CA VAL A 458 15.53 -0.53 -7.93
C VAL A 458 14.61 0.65 -8.21
N THR A 459 14.06 1.23 -7.15
CA THR A 459 13.29 2.48 -7.24
C THR A 459 14.19 3.66 -6.88
N ILE A 460 14.38 4.60 -7.81
CA ILE A 460 15.13 5.83 -7.63
C ILE A 460 14.13 6.95 -7.35
N ASN A 461 14.28 7.62 -6.20
CA ASN A 461 13.45 8.74 -5.81
C ASN A 461 14.22 10.04 -6.00
N VAL A 462 13.70 10.96 -6.83
CA VAL A 462 14.26 12.30 -7.02
C VAL A 462 13.32 13.31 -6.40
N VAL A 463 13.76 13.97 -5.34
CA VAL A 463 12.99 14.99 -4.63
C VAL A 463 13.44 16.36 -5.10
N ARG A 464 12.49 17.24 -5.44
CA ARG A 464 12.71 18.63 -5.84
C ARG A 464 11.83 19.53 -4.96
N PRO A 465 12.34 20.07 -3.84
CA PRO A 465 11.52 20.79 -2.88
C PRO A 465 10.90 22.09 -3.44
N GLY A 466 9.69 22.40 -2.95
CA GLY A 466 9.02 23.66 -3.22
C GLY A 466 8.33 23.74 -4.60
N LYS A 467 7.75 24.92 -4.89
CA LYS A 467 6.99 25.17 -6.13
C LYS A 467 7.87 25.05 -7.37
N THR A 468 9.08 25.59 -7.33
CA THR A 468 10.06 25.48 -8.43
C THR A 468 10.37 24.03 -8.74
N GLY A 469 10.55 23.19 -7.71
CA GLY A 469 10.79 21.76 -7.89
C GLY A 469 9.62 21.01 -8.52
N ALA A 470 8.39 21.38 -8.20
CA ALA A 470 7.21 20.81 -8.86
C ALA A 470 7.15 21.17 -10.35
N ASP A 471 7.54 22.42 -10.71
CA ASP A 471 7.61 22.86 -12.10
C ASP A 471 8.76 22.18 -12.86
N GLU A 472 9.92 21.95 -12.22
CA GLU A 472 11.03 21.16 -12.77
C GLU A 472 10.58 19.74 -13.10
N ILE A 473 9.85 19.07 -12.20
CA ILE A 473 9.32 17.71 -12.44
C ILE A 473 8.35 17.68 -13.63
N LYS A 474 7.48 18.68 -13.76
CA LYS A 474 6.58 18.81 -14.92
C LYS A 474 7.38 18.97 -16.22
N GLN A 475 8.43 19.79 -16.18
CA GLN A 475 9.31 20.00 -17.32
C GLN A 475 10.05 18.70 -17.69
N MET A 476 10.61 17.97 -16.72
CA MET A 476 11.24 16.66 -16.96
C MET A 476 10.30 15.70 -17.71
N MET A 477 9.03 15.59 -17.27
CA MET A 477 8.06 14.73 -17.95
C MET A 477 7.72 15.21 -19.36
N THR A 478 7.76 16.52 -19.60
CA THR A 478 7.55 17.11 -20.94
C THR A 478 8.74 16.79 -21.85
N ASP A 479 9.95 16.96 -21.35
CA ASP A 479 11.20 16.70 -22.09
C ASP A 479 11.32 15.22 -22.47
N PHE A 480 11.01 14.30 -21.54
CA PHE A 480 11.00 12.87 -21.82
C PHE A 480 9.96 12.45 -22.87
N ARG A 481 8.84 13.18 -23.00
CA ARG A 481 7.85 12.94 -24.05
C ARG A 481 8.30 13.47 -25.39
N GLN A 482 8.91 14.65 -25.41
CA GLN A 482 9.39 15.28 -26.65
C GLN A 482 10.66 14.60 -27.20
N ASN A 483 11.55 14.21 -26.28
CA ASN A 483 12.85 13.61 -26.58
C ASN A 483 13.05 12.32 -25.80
N PRO A 484 12.30 11.24 -26.11
CA PRO A 484 12.42 9.99 -25.37
C PRO A 484 13.80 9.36 -25.59
N PRO A 485 14.37 8.72 -24.56
CA PRO A 485 15.68 8.09 -24.66
C PRO A 485 15.69 7.03 -25.75
N GLN A 486 16.75 7.00 -26.56
CA GLN A 486 16.96 6.01 -27.63
C GLN A 486 17.79 4.82 -27.14
N SER A 487 18.57 5.01 -26.08
CA SER A 487 19.35 3.97 -25.40
C SER A 487 19.37 4.25 -23.90
N LEU A 488 19.44 3.21 -23.09
CA LEU A 488 19.49 3.27 -21.63
C LEU A 488 20.45 2.19 -21.11
N GLY A 489 21.42 2.58 -20.29
CA GLY A 489 22.43 1.66 -19.72
C GLY A 489 23.19 0.88 -20.80
N GLY A 490 23.47 1.52 -21.95
CA GLY A 490 24.15 0.91 -23.09
C GLY A 490 23.29 -0.01 -23.96
N SER A 491 21.99 -0.20 -23.67
CA SER A 491 21.07 -1.00 -24.50
C SER A 491 20.08 -0.11 -25.23
N LYS A 492 19.77 -0.46 -26.49
CA LYS A 492 18.84 0.29 -27.33
C LYS A 492 17.40 0.13 -26.82
N VAL A 493 16.66 1.23 -26.75
CA VAL A 493 15.22 1.19 -26.45
C VAL A 493 14.46 0.69 -27.67
N CYS A 494 13.60 -0.29 -27.46
CA CYS A 494 12.83 -0.93 -28.52
C CYS A 494 11.30 -0.73 -28.39
N LEU A 495 10.82 -0.28 -27.22
CA LEU A 495 9.40 0.00 -26.98
C LEU A 495 9.25 1.18 -26.02
N TRP A 496 8.44 2.17 -26.41
CA TRP A 496 8.06 3.35 -25.61
C TRP A 496 6.57 3.30 -25.32
N LYS A 497 6.16 3.45 -24.07
CA LYS A 497 4.75 3.56 -23.67
C LYS A 497 4.51 4.90 -23.00
N ASP A 498 3.47 5.62 -23.43
CA ASP A 498 2.96 6.81 -22.75
C ASP A 498 1.51 6.56 -22.29
N TYR A 499 1.33 6.44 -20.99
CA TYR A 499 0.02 6.18 -20.40
C TYR A 499 -0.87 7.44 -20.31
N LYS A 500 -0.33 8.63 -20.65
CA LYS A 500 -1.13 9.85 -20.77
C LYS A 500 -1.87 9.90 -22.11
N THR A 501 -1.28 9.36 -23.19
CA THR A 501 -1.91 9.24 -24.51
C THR A 501 -2.52 7.86 -24.74
N LEU A 502 -2.21 6.89 -23.89
CA LEU A 502 -2.54 5.46 -24.04
C LEU A 502 -1.96 4.86 -25.34
N GLU A 503 -0.72 5.21 -25.64
CA GLU A 503 -0.02 4.74 -26.84
C GLU A 503 1.26 3.99 -26.48
N ALA A 504 1.53 2.94 -27.26
CA ALA A 504 2.82 2.25 -27.28
C ALA A 504 3.40 2.35 -28.71
N LYS A 505 4.68 2.71 -28.79
CA LYS A 505 5.42 2.83 -30.04
C LYS A 505 6.59 1.86 -30.04
N ASP A 506 6.72 1.03 -31.10
CA ASP A 506 7.86 0.12 -31.26
C ASP A 506 9.04 0.78 -32.01
N ALA A 507 10.16 0.06 -32.12
CA ALA A 507 11.37 0.52 -32.79
C ALA A 507 11.18 0.73 -34.33
N GLN A 508 10.14 0.16 -34.92
CA GLN A 508 9.76 0.33 -36.30
C GLN A 508 8.84 1.54 -36.52
N GLY A 509 8.40 2.18 -35.44
CA GLY A 509 7.50 3.33 -35.47
C GLY A 509 6.02 2.97 -35.51
N ASN A 510 5.65 1.69 -35.35
CA ASN A 510 4.26 1.27 -35.26
C ASN A 510 3.68 1.73 -33.91
N VAL A 511 2.49 2.30 -33.95
CA VAL A 511 1.77 2.76 -32.74
C VAL A 511 0.59 1.85 -32.48
N THR A 512 0.48 1.37 -31.24
CA THR A 512 -0.64 0.56 -30.76
C THR A 512 -1.28 1.22 -29.55
N LYS A 513 -2.58 1.00 -29.34
CA LYS A 513 -3.31 1.53 -28.17
C LYS A 513 -3.07 0.64 -26.95
N LEU A 514 -2.79 1.25 -25.80
CA LEU A 514 -2.74 0.57 -24.51
C LEU A 514 -4.17 0.34 -23.98
N ASP A 515 -4.44 -0.89 -23.56
CA ASP A 515 -5.71 -1.27 -22.93
C ASP A 515 -5.62 -1.01 -21.41
N MET A 516 -6.04 0.20 -21.01
CA MET A 516 -6.02 0.66 -19.62
C MET A 516 -7.32 1.38 -19.30
N PRO A 517 -7.80 1.30 -18.04
CA PRO A 517 -9.13 1.83 -17.67
C PRO A 517 -9.21 3.36 -17.70
N ASP A 518 -8.10 4.06 -17.59
CA ASP A 518 -7.99 5.53 -17.55
C ASP A 518 -6.59 5.96 -17.99
N THR A 519 -6.34 7.26 -18.08
CA THR A 519 -5.02 7.83 -18.35
C THR A 519 -4.21 8.01 -17.07
N SER A 520 -2.87 7.94 -17.17
CA SER A 520 -1.96 8.20 -16.07
C SER A 520 -0.70 8.90 -16.54
N ASN A 521 -0.12 9.77 -15.70
CA ASN A 521 1.12 10.46 -16.03
C ASN A 521 2.35 9.56 -15.81
N VAL A 522 2.43 8.47 -16.59
CA VAL A 522 3.52 7.48 -16.53
C VAL A 522 4.11 7.32 -17.91
N LEU A 523 5.43 7.17 -17.98
CA LEU A 523 6.19 6.75 -19.15
C LEU A 523 6.90 5.44 -18.86
N GLN A 524 7.00 4.55 -19.83
CA GLN A 524 7.82 3.34 -19.76
C GLN A 524 8.66 3.16 -21.00
N TRP A 525 9.88 2.67 -20.80
CA TRP A 525 10.83 2.33 -21.86
C TRP A 525 11.35 0.91 -21.64
N PHE A 526 11.35 0.13 -22.70
CA PHE A 526 11.87 -1.23 -22.71
C PHE A 526 13.04 -1.31 -23.68
N CYS A 527 14.13 -1.92 -23.25
CA CYS A 527 15.33 -2.11 -24.05
C CYS A 527 15.41 -3.53 -24.62
N GLU A 528 16.25 -3.71 -25.67
CA GLU A 528 16.45 -4.99 -26.36
C GLU A 528 16.95 -6.11 -25.42
N ASP A 529 17.70 -5.77 -24.36
CA ASP A 529 18.20 -6.72 -23.36
C ASP A 529 17.20 -7.00 -22.21
N GLY A 530 15.98 -6.48 -22.31
CA GLY A 530 14.94 -6.67 -21.31
C GLY A 530 14.97 -5.67 -20.15
N THR A 531 15.89 -4.68 -20.16
CA THR A 531 15.85 -3.58 -19.20
C THR A 531 14.57 -2.78 -19.36
N LYS A 532 13.89 -2.48 -18.25
CA LYS A 532 12.70 -1.64 -18.19
C LYS A 532 12.93 -0.44 -17.27
N VAL A 533 12.52 0.74 -17.71
CA VAL A 533 12.47 1.94 -16.88
C VAL A 533 11.07 2.54 -16.94
N SER A 534 10.47 2.76 -15.78
CA SER A 534 9.16 3.43 -15.65
C SER A 534 9.33 4.73 -14.89
N VAL A 535 8.76 5.82 -15.38
CA VAL A 535 8.89 7.16 -14.79
C VAL A 535 7.52 7.67 -14.40
N ARG A 536 7.38 8.07 -13.11
CA ARG A 536 6.12 8.55 -12.54
C ARG A 536 6.35 9.68 -11.55
N PRO A 537 5.80 10.88 -11.78
CA PRO A 537 5.76 11.92 -10.76
C PRO A 537 4.77 11.56 -9.65
N SER A 538 5.05 11.99 -8.43
CA SER A 538 4.10 11.90 -7.32
C SER A 538 2.95 12.88 -7.54
N GLY A 539 1.72 12.47 -7.20
CA GLY A 539 0.55 13.36 -7.24
C GLY A 539 0.45 14.31 -6.04
N THR A 540 1.14 13.98 -4.93
CA THR A 540 0.97 14.68 -3.64
C THR A 540 2.25 15.34 -3.12
N GLU A 541 3.39 14.99 -3.65
CA GLU A 541 4.71 15.47 -3.20
C GLU A 541 5.54 15.92 -4.38
N PRO A 542 6.43 16.89 -4.23
CA PRO A 542 7.34 17.34 -5.29
C PRO A 542 8.49 16.33 -5.47
N LYS A 543 8.15 15.13 -5.91
CA LYS A 543 9.09 14.06 -6.21
C LYS A 543 8.68 13.29 -7.46
N ILE A 544 9.68 12.73 -8.15
CA ILE A 544 9.51 11.83 -9.28
C ILE A 544 10.21 10.51 -9.00
N LYS A 545 9.58 9.40 -9.34
CA LYS A 545 10.10 8.06 -9.14
C LYS A 545 10.49 7.44 -10.49
N PHE A 546 11.65 6.79 -10.50
CA PHE A 546 12.09 5.94 -11.59
C PHE A 546 12.17 4.51 -11.07
N TYR A 547 11.35 3.64 -11.64
CA TYR A 547 11.39 2.21 -11.35
C TYR A 547 12.21 1.54 -12.44
N THR A 548 13.35 1.00 -12.05
CA THR A 548 14.28 0.33 -12.97
C THR A 548 14.23 -1.17 -12.75
N GLU A 549 14.25 -1.92 -13.84
CA GLU A 549 14.37 -3.38 -13.85
C GLU A 549 15.46 -3.74 -14.83
N VAL A 550 16.51 -4.42 -14.35
CA VAL A 550 17.65 -4.86 -15.16
C VAL A 550 17.70 -6.37 -15.16
N LYS A 551 17.70 -6.98 -16.34
CA LYS A 551 17.80 -8.42 -16.52
C LYS A 551 19.23 -8.84 -16.85
N ASP A 552 19.61 -10.06 -16.41
CA ASP A 552 20.88 -10.69 -16.81
C ASP A 552 20.62 -12.13 -17.30
N ALA A 553 20.75 -12.31 -18.60
CA ALA A 553 20.53 -13.61 -19.25
C ALA A 553 21.62 -14.65 -18.96
N SER A 554 22.75 -14.25 -18.35
CA SER A 554 23.85 -15.16 -17.99
C SER A 554 23.64 -15.88 -16.66
N PHE A 555 22.59 -15.52 -15.91
CA PHE A 555 22.27 -16.15 -14.62
C PHE A 555 21.89 -17.62 -14.80
N ASN A 556 22.58 -18.52 -14.10
CA ASN A 556 22.34 -19.97 -14.16
C ASN A 556 22.21 -20.63 -12.78
N GLY A 557 22.07 -19.86 -11.72
CA GLY A 557 21.85 -20.36 -10.37
C GLY A 557 22.51 -19.53 -9.29
N ALA A 558 22.39 -19.97 -8.03
CA ALA A 558 22.80 -19.20 -6.84
C ALA A 558 24.26 -18.69 -6.86
N ALA A 559 25.17 -19.44 -7.51
CA ALA A 559 26.58 -19.04 -7.63
C ALA A 559 26.79 -17.76 -8.46
N ASP A 560 25.85 -17.45 -9.36
CA ASP A 560 25.92 -16.24 -10.21
C ASP A 560 25.31 -15.01 -9.55
N TYR A 561 24.54 -15.16 -8.45
CA TYR A 561 23.70 -14.10 -7.90
C TYR A 561 24.49 -12.83 -7.55
N GLU A 562 25.64 -12.97 -6.88
CA GLU A 562 26.47 -11.81 -6.51
C GLU A 562 27.03 -11.08 -7.75
N ARG A 563 27.50 -11.85 -8.75
CA ARG A 563 28.01 -11.28 -10.00
C ARG A 563 26.89 -10.55 -10.75
N CYS A 564 25.77 -11.23 -11.04
CA CYS A 564 24.65 -10.64 -11.77
C CYS A 564 24.05 -9.43 -11.04
N SER A 565 24.01 -9.47 -9.68
CA SER A 565 23.59 -8.32 -8.87
C SER A 565 24.49 -7.11 -9.03
N LYS A 566 25.83 -7.31 -9.01
CA LYS A 566 26.80 -6.23 -9.22
C LYS A 566 26.75 -5.68 -10.63
N ASP A 567 26.62 -6.53 -11.63
CA ASP A 567 26.52 -6.12 -13.04
C ASP A 567 25.24 -5.30 -13.26
N ALA A 568 24.13 -5.73 -12.66
CA ALA A 568 22.87 -4.97 -12.68
C ALA A 568 22.97 -3.62 -11.94
N GLU A 569 23.65 -3.56 -10.80
CA GLU A 569 23.91 -2.29 -10.09
C GLU A 569 24.73 -1.32 -10.93
N ALA A 570 25.81 -1.81 -11.54
CA ALA A 570 26.62 -0.99 -12.45
C ALA A 570 25.80 -0.44 -13.61
N LYS A 571 24.89 -1.25 -14.16
CA LYS A 571 23.99 -0.81 -15.22
C LYS A 571 22.96 0.21 -14.72
N ILE A 572 22.42 0.05 -13.51
CA ILE A 572 21.52 1.03 -12.90
C ILE A 572 22.23 2.39 -12.71
N GLU A 573 23.51 2.39 -12.32
CA GLU A 573 24.31 3.62 -12.25
C GLU A 573 24.52 4.27 -13.64
N ALA A 574 24.65 3.47 -14.69
CA ALA A 574 24.68 3.99 -16.05
C ALA A 574 23.32 4.59 -16.47
N LEU A 575 22.20 3.92 -16.11
CA LEU A 575 20.84 4.45 -16.34
C LEU A 575 20.62 5.81 -15.66
N LYS A 576 21.11 6.00 -14.45
CA LYS A 576 21.04 7.30 -13.75
C LYS A 576 21.75 8.40 -14.55
N LYS A 577 22.92 8.12 -15.10
CA LYS A 577 23.67 9.08 -15.91
C LYS A 577 22.93 9.42 -17.19
N ASP A 578 22.40 8.42 -17.91
CA ASP A 578 21.66 8.61 -19.14
C ASP A 578 20.38 9.45 -18.93
N LEU A 579 19.79 9.37 -17.74
CA LEU A 579 18.58 10.10 -17.34
C LEU A 579 18.86 11.42 -16.60
N ASN A 580 20.14 11.79 -16.42
CA ASN A 580 20.57 12.98 -15.69
C ASN A 580 20.04 13.04 -14.22
N LEU A 581 20.10 11.90 -13.51
CA LEU A 581 19.63 11.75 -12.13
C LEU A 581 20.76 11.86 -11.11
#